data_78cd52604119f476c277b280baccdce9
#
_entry.id   78cd52604119f476c277b280baccdce9
#
_cell.length_a   1.000
_cell.length_b   1.000
_cell.length_c   1.000
_cell.angle_alpha   90.00
_cell.angle_beta   90.00
_cell.angle_gamma   90.00
#
_symmetry.space_group_name_H-M   'P 1'
#
loop_
_entity.id
_entity.type
_entity.pdbx_description
1 polymer ?
#
loop_
_entity_poly.entity_id
_entity_poly.type
_entity_poly.pdbx_seq_one_letter_code
_entity_poly.pdbx_strand_id
1 'polypeptide(L)'
;MSKKIKLKKKEIKKPKKIGQIFNKVFEQYKKKQKLNEKKEIKLREENIKKELIRIKTKEKEQKVKEEELKKIEDQIKKKDEDLRKKDLRLIQKDDDLRIKDKDQKAKEKEIFTKEENFKIKDEQLRIKELSLKEKDENFKNVE
;
A
#
# COMPACT_ATOMS: atom_id res chain seq x y z
N MET A 1 77.34 -85.68 -19.16
CA MET A 1 77.26 -84.35 -19.82
C MET A 1 76.14 -83.55 -19.25
N SER A 2 76.47 -82.60 -18.42
CA SER A 2 75.46 -81.72 -17.78
C SER A 2 75.06 -80.60 -18.77
N LYS A 3 73.83 -80.67 -19.24
CA LYS A 3 73.24 -79.54 -19.92
C LYS A 3 72.84 -78.46 -18.91
N LYS A 4 73.66 -77.43 -18.75
CA LYS A 4 73.30 -76.28 -17.99
C LYS A 4 72.12 -75.55 -18.73
N ILE A 5 70.97 -75.70 -18.18
CA ILE A 5 69.82 -74.93 -18.61
C ILE A 5 70.12 -73.47 -18.26
N LYS A 6 70.46 -72.66 -19.28
CA LYS A 6 70.48 -71.21 -19.14
C LYS A 6 69.06 -70.74 -18.89
N LEU A 7 68.70 -70.61 -17.66
CA LEU A 7 67.51 -69.86 -17.27
C LEU A 7 67.70 -68.46 -17.82
N LYS A 8 66.92 -68.19 -18.81
CA LYS A 8 66.91 -66.90 -19.50
C LYS A 8 66.59 -65.78 -18.54
N LYS A 9 67.54 -64.82 -18.38
CA LYS A 9 67.38 -63.57 -17.66
C LYS A 9 66.23 -62.66 -18.21
N LYS A 10 65.24 -63.19 -18.92
CA LYS A 10 64.10 -62.43 -19.45
C LYS A 10 63.04 -62.11 -18.39
N GLU A 11 62.99 -62.83 -17.26
CA GLU A 11 61.99 -62.55 -16.21
C GLU A 11 62.32 -61.38 -15.31
N ILE A 12 63.59 -60.97 -15.22
CA ILE A 12 64.00 -59.82 -14.39
C ILE A 12 63.68 -58.49 -15.07
N LYS A 13 63.47 -58.44 -16.40
CA LYS A 13 63.09 -57.22 -17.13
C LYS A 13 61.57 -56.89 -17.14
N LYS A 14 60.72 -57.90 -16.90
CA LYS A 14 59.27 -57.74 -16.86
C LYS A 14 58.77 -56.77 -15.74
N PRO A 15 59.26 -56.84 -14.50
CA PRO A 15 58.77 -55.93 -13.45
C PRO A 15 59.14 -54.48 -13.71
N LYS A 16 60.27 -54.14 -14.35
CA LYS A 16 60.61 -52.78 -14.71
C LYS A 16 59.69 -52.16 -15.79
N LYS A 17 59.29 -52.97 -16.79
CA LYS A 17 58.33 -52.50 -17.84
C LYS A 17 56.94 -52.35 -17.26
N ILE A 18 56.48 -53.16 -16.40
CA ILE A 18 55.19 -53.07 -15.71
C ILE A 18 55.18 -51.86 -14.80
N GLY A 19 56.25 -51.58 -14.06
CA GLY A 19 56.38 -50.37 -13.24
C GLY A 19 56.39 -49.08 -14.06
N GLN A 20 57.02 -49.06 -15.23
CA GLN A 20 57.02 -47.93 -16.14
C GLN A 20 55.61 -47.67 -16.74
N ILE A 21 54.92 -48.72 -17.14
CA ILE A 21 53.52 -48.66 -17.63
C ILE A 21 52.60 -48.14 -16.53
N PHE A 22 52.74 -48.66 -15.33
CA PHE A 22 51.98 -48.26 -14.18
C PHE A 22 52.23 -46.82 -13.83
N ASN A 23 53.47 -46.36 -13.83
CA ASN A 23 53.77 -44.93 -13.61
C ASN A 23 53.18 -44.03 -14.69
N LYS A 24 53.21 -44.41 -15.97
CA LYS A 24 52.58 -43.67 -17.05
C LYS A 24 51.06 -43.59 -16.88
N VAL A 25 50.42 -44.68 -16.53
CA VAL A 25 48.95 -44.70 -16.27
C VAL A 25 48.63 -43.85 -15.06
N PHE A 26 49.41 -43.90 -14.01
CA PHE A 26 49.22 -43.08 -12.82
C PHE A 26 49.43 -41.60 -13.10
N GLU A 27 50.42 -41.20 -13.87
CA GLU A 27 50.62 -39.82 -14.32
C GLU A 27 49.48 -39.34 -15.19
N GLN A 28 48.96 -40.16 -16.11
CA GLN A 28 47.80 -39.83 -16.91
C GLN A 28 46.54 -39.64 -16.05
N TYR A 29 46.37 -40.50 -15.05
CA TYR A 29 45.28 -40.40 -14.11
C TYR A 29 45.36 -39.08 -13.30
N LYS A 30 46.52 -38.73 -12.80
CA LYS A 30 46.73 -37.45 -12.11
C LYS A 30 46.46 -36.25 -13.01
N LYS A 31 46.89 -36.30 -14.25
CA LYS A 31 46.61 -35.23 -15.23
C LYS A 31 45.12 -35.09 -15.50
N LYS A 32 44.40 -36.20 -15.64
CA LYS A 32 42.94 -36.18 -15.79
C LYS A 32 42.24 -35.60 -14.58
N GLN A 33 42.65 -35.99 -13.36
CA GLN A 33 42.10 -35.42 -12.13
C GLN A 33 42.32 -33.91 -12.05
N LYS A 34 43.54 -33.46 -12.30
CA LYS A 34 43.85 -32.00 -12.33
C LYS A 34 43.05 -31.25 -13.38
N LEU A 35 42.84 -31.85 -14.54
CA LEU A 35 42.02 -31.25 -15.60
C LEU A 35 40.54 -31.15 -15.19
N ASN A 36 40.01 -32.21 -14.57
CA ASN A 36 38.64 -32.26 -14.07
C ASN A 36 38.45 -31.23 -12.95
N GLU A 37 39.38 -31.14 -12.00
CA GLU A 37 39.37 -30.14 -10.94
C GLU A 37 39.37 -28.68 -11.51
N LYS A 38 40.20 -28.44 -12.51
CA LYS A 38 40.25 -27.15 -13.20
C LYS A 38 38.92 -26.82 -13.89
N LYS A 39 38.28 -27.82 -14.51
CA LYS A 39 36.97 -27.66 -15.15
C LYS A 39 35.88 -27.37 -14.12
N GLU A 40 35.89 -28.09 -13.00
CA GLU A 40 34.95 -27.86 -11.91
C GLU A 40 35.10 -26.47 -11.29
N ILE A 41 36.35 -26.03 -11.07
CA ILE A 41 36.64 -24.69 -10.55
C ILE A 41 36.11 -23.63 -11.50
N LYS A 42 36.38 -23.75 -12.80
CA LYS A 42 35.86 -22.83 -13.81
C LYS A 42 34.33 -22.77 -13.83
N LEU A 43 33.69 -23.93 -13.75
CA LEU A 43 32.25 -24.03 -13.72
C LEU A 43 31.67 -23.34 -12.47
N ARG A 44 32.29 -23.54 -11.32
CA ARG A 44 31.91 -22.89 -10.06
C ARG A 44 32.09 -21.37 -10.16
N GLU A 45 33.23 -20.92 -10.71
CA GLU A 45 33.46 -19.47 -10.92
C GLU A 45 32.44 -18.84 -11.86
N GLU A 46 32.07 -19.51 -12.94
CA GLU A 46 31.02 -19.05 -13.84
C GLU A 46 29.65 -19.00 -13.16
N ASN A 47 29.31 -20.00 -12.38
CA ASN A 47 28.06 -20.04 -11.61
C ASN A 47 28.02 -18.92 -10.56
N ILE A 48 29.12 -18.70 -9.84
CA ILE A 48 29.24 -17.60 -8.88
C ILE A 48 29.07 -16.24 -9.59
N LYS A 49 29.68 -16.05 -10.74
CA LYS A 49 29.50 -14.81 -11.53
C LYS A 49 28.06 -14.61 -11.96
N LYS A 50 27.39 -15.67 -12.40
CA LYS A 50 25.96 -15.62 -12.76
C LYS A 50 25.09 -15.27 -11.57
N GLU A 51 25.35 -15.87 -10.42
CA GLU A 51 24.61 -15.56 -9.19
C GLU A 51 24.87 -14.14 -8.70
N LEU A 52 26.09 -13.65 -8.76
CA LEU A 52 26.42 -12.27 -8.43
C LEU A 52 25.68 -11.26 -9.33
N ILE A 53 25.57 -11.54 -10.60
CA ILE A 53 24.80 -10.73 -11.53
C ILE A 53 23.31 -10.74 -11.15
N ARG A 54 22.76 -11.92 -10.83
CA ARG A 54 21.37 -12.06 -10.38
C ARG A 54 21.09 -11.27 -9.10
N ILE A 55 21.99 -11.38 -8.12
CA ILE A 55 21.89 -10.62 -6.87
C ILE A 55 21.91 -9.12 -7.12
N LYS A 56 22.86 -8.65 -7.92
CA LYS A 56 22.93 -7.22 -8.27
C LYS A 56 21.68 -6.70 -8.98
N THR A 57 21.12 -7.49 -9.89
CA THR A 57 19.87 -7.11 -10.56
C THR A 57 18.70 -7.06 -9.59
N LYS A 58 18.58 -8.05 -8.69
CA LYS A 58 17.55 -8.06 -7.64
C LYS A 58 17.69 -6.87 -6.68
N GLU A 59 18.91 -6.55 -6.27
CA GLU A 59 19.16 -5.37 -5.42
C GLU A 59 18.74 -4.06 -6.10
N LYS A 60 19.01 -3.91 -7.39
CA LYS A 60 18.55 -2.76 -8.16
C LYS A 60 17.02 -2.70 -8.26
N GLU A 61 16.39 -3.83 -8.53
CA GLU A 61 14.93 -3.93 -8.58
C GLU A 61 14.28 -3.60 -7.22
N GLN A 62 14.87 -4.09 -6.13
CA GLN A 62 14.42 -3.77 -4.78
C GLN A 62 14.54 -2.28 -4.46
N LYS A 63 15.66 -1.64 -4.83
CA LYS A 63 15.82 -0.20 -4.64
C LYS A 63 14.78 0.61 -5.40
N VAL A 64 14.49 0.22 -6.64
CA VAL A 64 13.45 0.88 -7.43
C VAL A 64 12.07 0.72 -6.75
N LYS A 65 11.75 -0.48 -6.28
CA LYS A 65 10.49 -0.73 -5.56
C LYS A 65 10.40 0.07 -4.25
N GLU A 66 11.49 0.15 -3.50
CA GLU A 66 11.53 0.95 -2.27
C GLU A 66 11.29 2.45 -2.55
N GLU A 67 11.87 2.98 -3.61
CA GLU A 67 11.64 4.37 -4.04
C GLU A 67 10.19 4.61 -4.48
N GLU A 68 9.61 3.66 -5.21
CA GLU A 68 8.19 3.70 -5.60
C GLU A 68 7.27 3.66 -4.38
N LEU A 69 7.56 2.76 -3.43
CA LEU A 69 6.81 2.67 -2.18
C LEU A 69 6.86 3.96 -1.37
N LYS A 70 8.03 4.58 -1.26
CA LYS A 70 8.16 5.90 -0.60
C LYS A 70 7.31 6.97 -1.26
N LYS A 71 7.30 7.01 -2.60
CA LYS A 71 6.44 7.95 -3.34
C LYS A 71 4.96 7.73 -3.06
N ILE A 72 4.55 6.46 -3.02
CA ILE A 72 3.16 6.08 -2.70
C ILE A 72 2.81 6.47 -1.25
N GLU A 73 3.70 6.20 -0.30
CA GLU A 73 3.51 6.59 1.10
C GLU A 73 3.35 8.10 1.26
N ASP A 74 4.17 8.89 0.57
CA ASP A 74 4.07 10.35 0.59
C ASP A 74 2.75 10.85 -0.02
N GLN A 75 2.30 10.20 -1.09
CA GLN A 75 1.00 10.50 -1.69
C GLN A 75 -0.16 10.16 -0.75
N ILE A 76 -0.08 9.04 -0.06
CA ILE A 76 -1.09 8.62 0.94
C ILE A 76 -1.14 9.63 2.08
N LYS A 77 0.01 10.03 2.62
CA LYS A 77 0.07 11.05 3.68
C LYS A 77 -0.57 12.37 3.27
N LYS A 78 -0.29 12.85 2.06
CA LYS A 78 -0.92 14.06 1.52
C LYS A 78 -2.44 13.92 1.39
N LYS A 79 -2.90 12.78 0.88
CA LYS A 79 -4.35 12.50 0.78
C LYS A 79 -5.02 12.44 2.15
N ASP A 80 -4.38 11.84 3.14
CA ASP A 80 -4.89 11.78 4.51
C ASP A 80 -5.01 13.17 5.12
N GLU A 81 -4.01 14.03 4.93
CA GLU A 81 -4.09 15.43 5.38
C GLU A 81 -5.22 16.19 4.71
N ASP A 82 -5.39 16.02 3.40
CA ASP A 82 -6.48 16.65 2.66
C ASP A 82 -7.86 16.15 3.11
N LEU A 83 -7.97 14.84 3.37
CA LEU A 83 -9.20 14.27 3.93
C LEU A 83 -9.51 14.81 5.31
N ARG A 84 -8.53 14.90 6.20
CA ARG A 84 -8.72 15.51 7.53
C ARG A 84 -9.18 16.96 7.44
N LYS A 85 -8.59 17.74 6.53
CA LYS A 85 -9.03 19.13 6.30
C LYS A 85 -10.47 19.19 5.80
N LYS A 86 -10.85 18.28 4.91
CA LYS A 86 -12.24 18.18 4.41
C LYS A 86 -13.21 17.81 5.53
N ASP A 87 -12.84 16.83 6.36
CA ASP A 87 -13.67 16.42 7.50
C ASP A 87 -13.90 17.58 8.48
N LEU A 88 -12.86 18.33 8.82
CA LEU A 88 -12.99 19.50 9.68
C LEU A 88 -13.93 20.54 9.08
N ARG A 89 -13.83 20.81 7.77
CA ARG A 89 -14.73 21.72 7.07
C ARG A 89 -16.18 21.23 7.08
N LEU A 90 -16.38 19.91 6.93
CA LEU A 90 -17.71 19.32 6.98
C LEU A 90 -18.32 19.44 8.38
N ILE A 91 -17.54 19.20 9.42
CA ILE A 91 -17.98 19.37 10.82
C ILE A 91 -18.39 20.81 11.07
N GLN A 92 -17.58 21.78 10.63
CA GLN A 92 -17.92 23.21 10.77
C GLN A 92 -19.20 23.57 10.03
N LYS A 93 -19.39 23.07 8.80
CA LYS A 93 -20.63 23.29 8.04
C LYS A 93 -21.83 22.67 8.71
N ASP A 94 -21.70 21.49 9.29
CA ASP A 94 -22.77 20.83 10.01
C ASP A 94 -23.18 21.63 11.26
N ASP A 95 -22.22 22.15 12.00
CA ASP A 95 -22.47 23.02 13.15
C ASP A 95 -23.15 24.32 12.74
N ASP A 96 -22.68 24.98 11.66
CA ASP A 96 -23.29 26.17 11.11
C ASP A 96 -24.75 25.92 10.67
N LEU A 97 -25.00 24.79 10.04
CA LEU A 97 -26.37 24.39 9.64
C LEU A 97 -27.25 24.12 10.86
N ARG A 98 -26.75 23.53 11.91
CA ARG A 98 -27.52 23.33 13.16
C ARG A 98 -27.87 24.66 13.82
N ILE A 99 -26.96 25.61 13.83
CA ILE A 99 -27.24 26.97 14.37
C ILE A 99 -28.30 27.64 13.51
N LYS A 100 -28.19 27.62 12.20
CA LYS A 100 -29.18 28.18 11.28
C LYS A 100 -30.58 27.55 11.45
N ASP A 101 -30.62 26.23 11.62
CA ASP A 101 -31.87 25.50 11.84
C ASP A 101 -32.56 25.95 13.15
N LYS A 102 -31.77 26.08 14.23
CA LYS A 102 -32.28 26.63 15.50
C LYS A 102 -32.81 28.04 15.38
N ASP A 103 -32.07 28.92 14.69
CA ASP A 103 -32.49 30.31 14.47
C ASP A 103 -33.75 30.38 13.62
N GLN A 104 -33.84 29.52 12.60
CA GLN A 104 -35.03 29.45 11.76
C GLN A 104 -36.26 29.00 12.54
N LYS A 105 -36.13 27.97 13.36
CA LYS A 105 -37.19 27.48 14.24
C LYS A 105 -37.64 28.53 15.26
N ALA A 106 -36.70 29.31 15.82
CA ALA A 106 -37.02 30.42 16.70
C ALA A 106 -37.81 31.49 15.97
N LYS A 107 -37.40 31.89 14.75
CA LYS A 107 -38.13 32.84 13.91
C LYS A 107 -39.53 32.34 13.55
N GLU A 108 -39.68 31.09 13.20
CA GLU A 108 -41.01 30.50 12.91
C GLU A 108 -41.94 30.57 14.11
N LYS A 109 -41.43 30.31 15.34
CA LYS A 109 -42.21 30.46 16.56
C LYS A 109 -42.62 31.94 16.80
N GLU A 110 -41.73 32.89 16.58
CA GLU A 110 -42.07 34.32 16.72
C GLU A 110 -43.14 34.73 15.72
N ILE A 111 -43.02 34.28 14.47
CA ILE A 111 -44.03 34.58 13.43
C ILE A 111 -45.38 34.00 13.83
N PHE A 112 -45.39 32.75 14.27
CA PHE A 112 -46.62 32.09 14.71
C PHE A 112 -47.30 32.85 15.87
N THR A 113 -46.54 33.29 16.89
CA THR A 113 -47.02 34.09 18.00
C THR A 113 -47.59 35.44 17.54
N LYS A 114 -46.91 36.10 16.61
CA LYS A 114 -47.38 37.35 16.03
C LYS A 114 -48.68 37.18 15.24
N GLU A 115 -48.79 36.13 14.46
CA GLU A 115 -50.02 35.79 13.73
C GLU A 115 -51.19 35.56 14.63
N GLU A 116 -51.00 34.81 15.71
CA GLU A 116 -52.05 34.61 16.74
C GLU A 116 -52.45 35.92 17.40
N ASN A 117 -51.51 36.77 17.76
CA ASN A 117 -51.79 38.06 18.34
C ASN A 117 -52.55 38.96 17.36
N PHE A 118 -52.23 38.95 16.08
CA PHE A 118 -52.99 39.66 15.05
C PHE A 118 -54.45 39.14 14.93
N LYS A 119 -54.66 37.86 14.97
CA LYS A 119 -56.00 37.27 14.96
C LYS A 119 -56.83 37.75 16.14
N ILE A 120 -56.25 37.75 17.32
CA ILE A 120 -56.92 38.23 18.53
C ILE A 120 -57.26 39.72 18.39
N LYS A 121 -56.37 40.55 17.92
CA LYS A 121 -56.64 41.98 17.68
C LYS A 121 -57.70 42.20 16.61
N ASP A 122 -57.75 41.45 15.56
CA ASP A 122 -58.76 41.52 14.52
C ASP A 122 -60.14 41.18 15.09
N GLU A 123 -60.25 40.16 15.91
CA GLU A 123 -61.51 39.83 16.60
C GLU A 123 -61.97 40.96 17.55
N GLN A 124 -61.00 41.46 18.33
CA GLN A 124 -61.31 42.60 19.20
C GLN A 124 -61.84 43.87 18.43
N LEU A 125 -61.22 44.18 17.29
CA LEU A 125 -61.64 45.24 16.42
C LEU A 125 -63.04 45.00 15.83
N ARG A 126 -63.33 43.74 15.42
CA ARG A 126 -64.68 43.39 14.93
C ARG A 126 -65.75 43.56 16.01
N ILE A 127 -65.43 43.12 17.23
CA ILE A 127 -66.36 43.29 18.36
C ILE A 127 -66.62 44.81 18.62
N LYS A 128 -65.54 45.61 18.58
CA LYS A 128 -65.67 47.04 18.73
C LYS A 128 -66.51 47.70 17.63
N GLU A 129 -66.30 47.35 16.38
CA GLU A 129 -67.08 47.82 15.23
C GLU A 129 -68.55 47.47 15.36
N LEU A 130 -68.85 46.21 15.74
CA LEU A 130 -70.22 45.77 15.99
C LEU A 130 -70.89 46.58 17.13
N SER A 131 -70.17 46.77 18.21
CA SER A 131 -70.63 47.56 19.34
C SER A 131 -70.89 49.02 18.97
N LEU A 132 -70.05 49.61 18.14
CA LEU A 132 -70.26 51.02 17.62
C LEU A 132 -71.45 51.07 16.68
N LYS A 133 -71.67 50.11 15.82
CA LYS A 133 -72.84 50.04 14.93
C LYS A 133 -74.16 49.97 15.74
N GLU A 134 -74.16 49.13 16.76
CA GLU A 134 -75.33 49.01 17.67
C GLU A 134 -75.60 50.35 18.35
N LYS A 135 -74.61 51.07 18.84
CA LYS A 135 -74.74 52.39 19.43
C LYS A 135 -75.29 53.44 18.43
N ASP A 136 -74.78 53.47 17.20
CA ASP A 136 -75.25 54.32 16.14
C ASP A 136 -76.73 54.06 15.77
N GLU A 137 -77.11 52.79 15.67
CA GLU A 137 -78.49 52.38 15.43
C GLU A 137 -79.42 52.84 16.58
N ASN A 138 -78.95 52.63 17.84
CA ASN A 138 -79.71 53.10 19.01
C ASN A 138 -79.89 54.64 19.00
N PHE A 139 -78.87 55.45 18.63
CA PHE A 139 -78.94 56.82 18.49
C PHE A 139 -79.90 57.27 17.38
N LYS A 140 -79.94 56.58 16.26
CA LYS A 140 -80.89 56.83 15.18
C LYS A 140 -82.38 56.56 15.56
N ASN A 141 -82.58 55.53 16.42
CA ASN A 141 -83.90 55.15 16.87
C ASN A 141 -84.47 56.07 17.99
N VAL A 142 -83.67 56.93 18.62
CA VAL A 142 -84.07 57.86 19.70
C VAL A 142 -84.45 59.25 19.11
N GLU A 143 -84.02 59.52 17.88
CA GLU A 143 -84.52 60.68 17.19
C GLU A 143 -85.92 60.37 16.66
#